data_dd72090a814728a91e50741301b72aed
#
_entry.id   dd72090a814728a91e50741301b72aed
#
_cell.length_a   1.000
_cell.length_b   1.000
_cell.length_c   1.000
_cell.angle_alpha   90.00
_cell.angle_beta   90.00
_cell.angle_gamma   90.00
#
_symmetry.space_group_name_H-M   'P 1'
#
loop_
_entity.id
_entity.type
_entity.pdbx_description
1 polymer ?
#
loop_
_entity_poly.entity_id
_entity_poly.type
_entity_poly.pdbx_seq_one_letter_code
_entity_poly.pdbx_strand_id
1 'polypeptide(L)'
;DLATIFDEGYQMEIYLRRFDEPSGNWVNLEIPANLSNGTGYSYVRQSKVSGITATFTGSLITSDVTPTLTNSGTGGADYAGWNLIGNPFTSAIQWGTGTWNLNNVDGAVYVYSSSGYKSYAGGVGDLTNGIIPAQQGFFVKANGASPSITIPADARVHNSQSFYKNSVPNVLRL
;
A
#
# COMPACT_ATOMS: atom_id res chain seq x y z
N ASP A 1 -6.95 -7.26 -12.61
CA ASP A 1 -8.36 -7.65 -12.50
C ASP A 1 -8.63 -8.22 -11.13
N LEU A 2 -9.52 -7.59 -10.37
CA LEU A 2 -10.10 -8.23 -9.19
C LEU A 2 -11.12 -9.26 -9.68
N ALA A 3 -10.83 -10.52 -9.45
CA ALA A 3 -11.84 -11.55 -9.64
C ALA A 3 -13.03 -11.26 -8.72
N THR A 4 -14.20 -11.38 -9.28
CA THR A 4 -15.46 -11.10 -8.64
C THR A 4 -15.58 -11.94 -7.36
N ILE A 5 -15.72 -11.28 -6.21
CA ILE A 5 -16.06 -11.95 -4.97
C ILE A 5 -17.59 -11.94 -4.91
N PHE A 6 -18.24 -13.03 -5.35
CA PHE A 6 -19.66 -13.25 -5.15
C PHE A 6 -19.88 -14.24 -4.01
N ASP A 7 -20.72 -13.86 -3.08
CA ASP A 7 -21.36 -14.82 -2.18
C ASP A 7 -22.88 -14.67 -2.35
N GLU A 8 -23.52 -15.71 -2.87
CA GLU A 8 -24.96 -15.75 -3.04
C GLU A 8 -25.61 -16.00 -1.67
N GLY A 9 -26.01 -14.95 -0.99
CA GLY A 9 -26.91 -15.06 0.14
C GLY A 9 -26.56 -14.31 1.42
N TYR A 10 -25.40 -13.69 1.54
CA TYR A 10 -25.06 -12.83 2.67
C TYR A 10 -24.67 -11.44 2.17
N GLN A 11 -25.25 -10.41 2.78
CA GLN A 11 -24.79 -9.03 2.57
C GLN A 11 -23.38 -8.92 3.19
N MET A 12 -22.37 -9.23 2.39
CA MET A 12 -20.97 -9.02 2.78
C MET A 12 -20.58 -7.62 2.38
N GLU A 13 -20.37 -6.80 3.37
CA GLU A 13 -19.78 -5.50 3.12
C GLU A 13 -18.28 -5.65 3.00
N ILE A 14 -17.79 -5.66 1.76
CA ILE A 14 -16.39 -5.55 1.42
C ILE A 14 -16.13 -4.11 1.02
N TYR A 15 -15.22 -3.47 1.72
CA TYR A 15 -14.75 -2.13 1.37
C TYR A 15 -13.34 -2.23 0.82
N LEU A 16 -13.21 -1.92 -0.46
CA LEU A 16 -11.93 -1.67 -1.10
C LEU A 16 -11.83 -0.16 -1.31
N ARG A 17 -10.79 0.46 -0.77
CA ARG A 17 -10.64 1.91 -0.75
C ARG A 17 -9.25 2.31 -1.19
N ARG A 18 -9.15 3.41 -1.93
CA ARG A 18 -7.92 4.14 -2.14
C ARG A 18 -7.90 5.40 -1.27
N PHE A 19 -6.74 5.85 -0.90
CA PHE A 19 -6.58 7.16 -0.28
C PHE A 19 -6.51 8.22 -1.39
N ASP A 20 -7.28 9.30 -1.23
CA ASP A 20 -7.35 10.42 -2.16
C ASP A 20 -6.69 11.63 -1.50
N GLU A 21 -5.44 11.88 -1.84
CA GLU A 21 -4.64 12.95 -1.23
C GLU A 21 -5.30 14.33 -1.37
N PRO A 22 -5.86 14.74 -2.55
CA PRO A 22 -6.45 16.06 -2.68
C PRO A 22 -7.62 16.34 -1.73
N SER A 23 -8.37 15.32 -1.34
CA SER A 23 -9.50 15.47 -0.42
C SER A 23 -9.20 15.00 1.01
N GLY A 24 -8.08 14.29 1.21
CA GLY A 24 -7.72 13.67 2.48
C GLY A 24 -8.65 12.52 2.88
N ASN A 25 -9.42 11.98 1.96
CA ASN A 25 -10.45 10.98 2.24
C ASN A 25 -10.14 9.61 1.65
N TRP A 26 -10.74 8.60 2.26
CA TRP A 26 -10.82 7.27 1.69
C TRP A 26 -11.98 7.18 0.70
N VAL A 27 -11.67 6.85 -0.53
CA VAL A 27 -12.65 6.68 -1.61
C VAL A 27 -12.93 5.21 -1.83
N ASN A 28 -14.18 4.81 -1.71
CA ASN A 28 -14.61 3.45 -2.01
C ASN A 28 -14.47 3.18 -3.51
N LEU A 29 -14.00 2.00 -3.85
CA LEU A 29 -14.01 1.49 -5.21
C LEU A 29 -15.24 0.59 -5.41
N GLU A 30 -15.88 0.73 -6.55
CA GLU A 30 -16.90 -0.23 -6.98
C GLU A 30 -16.24 -1.54 -7.37
N ILE A 31 -16.84 -2.67 -6.99
CA ILE A 31 -16.33 -4.01 -7.30
C ILE A 31 -17.20 -4.61 -8.42
N PRO A 32 -16.60 -5.19 -9.48
CA PRO A 32 -15.19 -5.45 -9.67
C PRO A 32 -14.39 -4.19 -10.04
N ALA A 33 -13.13 -4.11 -9.58
CA ALA A 33 -12.23 -2.99 -9.82
C ALA A 33 -10.88 -3.46 -10.41
N ASN A 34 -10.32 -2.65 -11.29
CA ASN A 34 -8.94 -2.82 -11.72
C ASN A 34 -8.02 -2.07 -10.76
N LEU A 35 -7.03 -2.76 -10.22
CA LEU A 35 -6.02 -2.18 -9.34
C LEU A 35 -4.84 -1.69 -10.16
N SER A 36 -4.35 -0.49 -9.84
CA SER A 36 -3.15 0.07 -10.46
C SER A 36 -1.89 -0.40 -9.75
N ASN A 37 -0.88 -0.78 -10.51
CA ASN A 37 0.40 -1.22 -9.97
C ASN A 37 1.07 -0.11 -9.14
N GLY A 38 1.57 -0.48 -7.96
CA GLY A 38 2.21 0.45 -7.05
C GLY A 38 1.25 1.37 -6.29
N THR A 39 -0.04 1.38 -6.58
CA THR A 39 -1.03 2.07 -5.76
C THR A 39 -1.39 1.23 -4.54
N GLY A 40 -1.46 1.87 -3.38
CA GLY A 40 -1.90 1.22 -2.15
C GLY A 40 -3.41 1.26 -1.99
N TYR A 41 -3.96 0.20 -1.40
CA TYR A 41 -5.39 0.07 -1.14
C TYR A 41 -5.63 -0.39 0.29
N SER A 42 -6.76 0.03 0.86
CA SER A 42 -7.29 -0.50 2.11
C SER A 42 -8.40 -1.49 1.78
N TYR A 43 -8.23 -2.71 2.27
CA TYR A 43 -9.25 -3.76 2.18
C TYR A 43 -9.82 -4.02 3.57
N VAL A 44 -11.13 -3.87 3.71
CA VAL A 44 -11.85 -4.14 4.96
C VAL A 44 -13.04 -5.03 4.66
N ARG A 45 -13.22 -6.04 5.48
CA ARG A 45 -14.35 -6.96 5.43
C ARG A 45 -15.06 -6.97 6.76
N GLN A 46 -16.37 -6.78 6.76
CA GLN A 46 -17.19 -6.76 7.98
C GLN A 46 -17.75 -8.13 8.38
N SER A 47 -17.75 -9.11 7.49
CA SER A 47 -18.35 -10.42 7.80
C SER A 47 -17.50 -11.25 8.75
N LYS A 48 -18.18 -11.91 9.70
CA LYS A 48 -17.60 -12.92 10.60
C LYS A 48 -17.51 -14.33 9.97
N VAL A 49 -17.90 -14.48 8.72
CA VAL A 49 -17.86 -15.79 8.04
C VAL A 49 -16.42 -16.16 7.74
N SER A 50 -15.99 -17.32 8.25
CA SER A 50 -14.67 -17.90 7.95
C SER A 50 -14.67 -18.56 6.56
N GLY A 51 -13.49 -18.63 5.95
CA GLY A 51 -13.28 -19.44 4.74
C GLY A 51 -13.50 -18.73 3.40
N ILE A 52 -13.70 -17.40 3.37
CA ILE A 52 -13.77 -16.68 2.10
C ILE A 52 -12.37 -16.22 1.69
N THR A 53 -12.01 -16.51 0.46
CA THR A 53 -10.74 -16.13 -0.17
C THR A 53 -10.98 -14.95 -1.11
N ALA A 54 -10.26 -13.86 -0.93
CA ALA A 54 -10.17 -12.81 -1.94
C ALA A 54 -9.11 -13.22 -2.97
N THR A 55 -9.49 -13.25 -4.24
CA THR A 55 -8.56 -13.61 -5.32
C THR A 55 -8.22 -12.38 -6.14
N PHE A 56 -6.92 -12.18 -6.34
CA PHE A 56 -6.38 -11.14 -7.22
C PHE A 56 -5.72 -11.83 -8.40
N THR A 57 -6.08 -11.42 -9.62
CA THR A 57 -5.52 -11.96 -10.86
C THR A 57 -4.72 -10.88 -11.57
N GLY A 58 -3.59 -11.25 -12.15
CA GLY A 58 -2.73 -10.34 -12.89
C GLY A 58 -1.41 -10.98 -13.28
N SER A 59 -0.59 -10.23 -13.99
CA SER A 59 0.77 -10.63 -14.34
C SER A 59 1.76 -10.26 -13.23
N LEU A 60 2.75 -11.11 -13.02
CA LEU A 60 3.84 -10.80 -12.09
C LEU A 60 4.63 -9.58 -12.56
N ILE A 61 4.87 -8.67 -11.64
CA ILE A 61 5.69 -7.48 -11.88
C ILE A 61 7.14 -7.80 -11.58
N THR A 62 8.01 -7.59 -12.56
CA THR A 62 9.44 -7.88 -12.48
C THR A 62 10.33 -6.67 -12.73
N SER A 63 9.75 -5.57 -13.19
CA SER A 63 10.43 -4.30 -13.47
C SER A 63 10.04 -3.20 -12.48
N ASP A 64 10.75 -2.10 -12.53
CA ASP A 64 10.46 -0.91 -11.74
C ASP A 64 9.02 -0.42 -11.95
N VAL A 65 8.43 0.13 -10.89
CA VAL A 65 7.07 0.68 -10.90
C VAL A 65 7.09 2.12 -10.42
N THR A 66 6.45 3.01 -11.19
CA THR A 66 6.29 4.42 -10.83
C THR A 66 4.80 4.70 -10.61
N PRO A 67 4.30 4.62 -9.36
CA PRO A 67 2.92 4.97 -9.05
C PRO A 67 2.68 6.48 -9.22
N THR A 68 1.44 6.84 -9.54
CA THR A 68 1.03 8.24 -9.58
C THR A 68 0.96 8.79 -8.17
N LEU A 69 1.65 9.91 -7.92
CA LEU A 69 1.57 10.67 -6.69
C LEU A 69 0.91 12.02 -6.93
N THR A 70 0.29 12.56 -5.89
CA THR A 70 -0.27 13.91 -5.87
C THR A 70 0.27 14.71 -4.69
N ASN A 71 0.33 16.02 -4.87
CA ASN A 71 0.50 16.99 -3.78
C ASN A 71 -0.39 18.18 -4.12
N SER A 72 -1.57 18.22 -3.52
CA SER A 72 -2.59 19.24 -3.77
C SER A 72 -2.14 20.63 -3.32
N GLY A 73 -1.09 20.73 -2.50
CA GLY A 73 -0.61 22.01 -1.98
C GLY A 73 -1.66 22.75 -1.16
N THR A 74 -2.76 22.10 -0.77
CA THR A 74 -3.81 22.69 0.06
C THR A 74 -3.22 23.04 1.42
N GLY A 75 -2.77 24.27 1.50
CA GLY A 75 -1.89 24.78 2.54
C GLY A 75 -2.38 24.45 3.94
N GLY A 76 -1.56 23.70 4.67
CA GLY A 76 -1.73 23.42 6.08
C GLY A 76 -2.71 22.31 6.44
N ALA A 77 -3.28 21.59 5.49
CA ALA A 77 -4.06 20.40 5.80
C ALA A 77 -3.13 19.25 6.21
N ASP A 78 -3.43 18.58 7.32
CA ASP A 78 -2.59 17.50 7.86
C ASP A 78 -2.38 16.34 6.87
N TYR A 79 -3.30 16.16 5.93
CA TYR A 79 -3.26 15.12 4.90
C TYR A 79 -2.49 15.52 3.63
N ALA A 80 -2.18 16.80 3.44
CA ALA A 80 -1.54 17.29 2.21
C ALA A 80 -0.20 16.59 1.95
N GLY A 81 -0.04 16.10 0.73
CA GLY A 81 1.12 15.37 0.27
C GLY A 81 1.19 13.90 0.68
N TRP A 82 0.28 13.39 1.52
CA TRP A 82 0.28 11.98 1.88
C TRP A 82 -0.26 11.10 0.75
N ASN A 83 0.53 10.14 0.31
CA ASN A 83 0.16 9.20 -0.74
C ASN A 83 0.28 7.77 -0.24
N LEU A 84 -0.79 6.98 -0.40
CA LEU A 84 -0.76 5.56 -0.13
C LEU A 84 -0.32 4.82 -1.38
N ILE A 85 0.83 4.19 -1.32
CA ILE A 85 1.37 3.33 -2.38
C ILE A 85 1.51 1.90 -1.86
N GLY A 86 1.78 0.95 -2.75
CA GLY A 86 1.86 -0.46 -2.42
C GLY A 86 3.11 -1.11 -2.99
N ASN A 87 3.68 -2.05 -2.24
CA ASN A 87 4.72 -2.93 -2.77
C ASN A 87 4.12 -3.79 -3.91
N PRO A 88 4.54 -3.59 -5.17
CA PRO A 88 3.94 -4.27 -6.30
C PRO A 88 4.48 -5.68 -6.51
N PHE A 89 5.48 -6.08 -5.74
CA PHE A 89 6.17 -7.35 -5.93
C PHE A 89 5.63 -8.45 -5.00
N THR A 90 5.84 -9.68 -5.40
CA THR A 90 5.54 -10.89 -4.60
C THR A 90 6.60 -11.17 -3.52
N SER A 91 7.62 -10.35 -3.42
CA SER A 91 8.65 -10.38 -2.38
C SER A 91 8.60 -9.12 -1.52
N ALA A 92 9.22 -9.15 -0.35
CA ALA A 92 9.47 -7.93 0.40
C ALA A 92 10.42 -6.99 -0.38
N ILE A 93 10.31 -5.69 -0.08
CA ILE A 93 11.26 -4.67 -0.53
C ILE A 93 11.88 -3.99 0.69
N GLN A 94 13.07 -3.41 0.50
CA GLN A 94 13.73 -2.64 1.53
C GLN A 94 13.82 -1.18 1.11
N TRP A 95 13.28 -0.30 1.94
CA TRP A 95 13.36 1.14 1.74
C TRP A 95 14.81 1.63 1.86
N GLY A 96 15.24 2.43 0.91
CA GLY A 96 16.59 2.98 0.86
C GLY A 96 17.67 2.01 0.36
N THR A 97 17.31 0.80 -0.08
CA THR A 97 18.20 -0.16 -0.73
C THR A 97 17.80 -0.31 -2.20
N GLY A 98 18.78 -0.36 -3.09
CA GLY A 98 18.54 -0.37 -4.54
C GLY A 98 18.45 1.04 -5.13
N THR A 99 17.91 1.14 -6.33
CA THR A 99 17.91 2.37 -7.14
C THR A 99 16.63 3.21 -6.96
N TRP A 100 16.18 3.40 -5.73
CA TRP A 100 15.04 4.28 -5.46
C TRP A 100 15.27 5.68 -6.04
N ASN A 101 14.26 6.19 -6.76
CA ASN A 101 14.26 7.55 -7.26
C ASN A 101 13.09 8.31 -6.61
N LEU A 102 13.41 9.31 -5.78
CA LEU A 102 12.47 10.17 -5.10
C LEU A 102 12.66 11.60 -5.60
N ASN A 103 11.62 12.16 -6.18
CA ASN A 103 11.59 13.55 -6.59
C ASN A 103 10.42 14.25 -5.89
N ASN A 104 10.71 15.29 -5.12
CA ASN A 104 9.73 16.00 -4.30
C ASN A 104 8.92 15.07 -3.38
N VAL A 105 9.60 14.08 -2.79
CA VAL A 105 9.06 13.12 -1.82
C VAL A 105 10.04 13.02 -0.66
N ASP A 106 9.51 13.00 0.56
CA ASP A 106 10.32 12.85 1.77
C ASP A 106 11.01 11.48 1.80
N GLY A 107 12.21 11.42 2.39
CA GLY A 107 12.99 10.19 2.52
C GLY A 107 12.46 9.20 3.57
N ALA A 108 11.25 9.39 4.05
CA ALA A 108 10.62 8.55 5.06
C ALA A 108 9.48 7.69 4.48
N VAL A 109 9.30 6.51 5.07
CA VAL A 109 8.20 5.59 4.77
C VAL A 109 7.42 5.27 6.03
N TYR A 110 6.10 5.06 5.89
CA TYR A 110 5.21 4.79 7.01
C TYR A 110 4.30 3.61 6.69
N VAL A 111 4.31 2.60 7.56
CA VAL A 111 3.47 1.41 7.43
C VAL A 111 2.50 1.34 8.59
N TYR A 112 1.23 1.15 8.32
CA TYR A 112 0.23 0.97 9.36
C TYR A 112 0.31 -0.44 9.96
N SER A 113 0.39 -0.50 11.28
CA SER A 113 0.43 -1.74 12.06
C SER A 113 -0.73 -1.81 13.06
N SER A 114 -0.86 -2.93 13.76
CA SER A 114 -1.85 -3.07 14.85
C SER A 114 -1.63 -2.10 16.02
N SER A 115 -0.42 -1.57 16.18
CA SER A 115 -0.04 -0.60 17.21
C SER A 115 0.08 0.84 16.72
N GLY A 116 -0.38 1.13 15.50
CA GLY A 116 -0.25 2.44 14.86
C GLY A 116 0.75 2.44 13.70
N TYR A 117 1.15 3.62 13.27
CA TYR A 117 2.13 3.75 12.20
C TYR A 117 3.54 3.46 12.69
N LYS A 118 4.27 2.65 11.90
CA LYS A 118 5.70 2.44 12.00
C LYS A 118 6.39 3.22 10.91
N SER A 119 7.52 3.83 11.22
CA SER A 119 8.27 4.66 10.29
C SER A 119 9.71 4.21 10.11
N TYR A 120 10.31 4.60 8.98
CA TYR A 120 11.73 4.42 8.73
C TYR A 120 12.25 5.51 7.80
N ALA A 121 13.37 6.11 8.18
CA ALA A 121 14.08 7.11 7.39
C ALA A 121 15.58 7.06 7.69
N GLY A 122 16.40 6.92 6.66
CA GLY A 122 17.86 7.02 6.78
C GLY A 122 18.52 6.09 7.81
N GLY A 123 17.97 4.89 8.00
CA GLY A 123 18.49 3.93 8.99
C GLY A 123 17.84 4.02 10.37
N VAL A 124 16.93 4.97 10.60
CA VAL A 124 16.28 5.23 11.89
C VAL A 124 14.78 5.01 11.79
N GLY A 125 14.19 4.43 12.83
CA GLY A 125 12.74 4.21 12.93
C GLY A 125 12.41 2.87 13.56
N ASP A 126 11.11 2.62 13.71
CA ASP A 126 10.55 1.40 14.31
C ASP A 126 10.06 0.37 13.26
N LEU A 127 10.14 0.73 11.98
CA LEU A 127 9.98 -0.23 10.88
C LEU A 127 11.30 -0.98 10.69
N THR A 128 11.33 -2.26 11.07
CA THR A 128 12.54 -3.07 11.13
C THR A 128 13.32 -3.03 9.81
N ASN A 129 14.50 -2.42 9.82
CA ASN A 129 15.40 -2.27 8.67
C ASN A 129 14.74 -1.67 7.41
N GLY A 130 13.62 -0.95 7.54
CA GLY A 130 12.87 -0.45 6.40
C GLY A 130 12.23 -1.54 5.51
N ILE A 131 12.01 -2.74 6.07
CA ILE A 131 11.41 -3.85 5.32
C ILE A 131 9.90 -3.65 5.18
N ILE A 132 9.45 -3.66 3.94
CA ILE A 132 8.05 -3.58 3.56
C ILE A 132 7.67 -4.95 2.98
N PRO A 133 6.77 -5.71 3.63
CA PRO A 133 6.35 -7.02 3.17
C PRO A 133 5.80 -7.02 1.74
N ALA A 134 5.74 -8.20 1.12
CA ALA A 134 5.09 -8.38 -0.18
C ALA A 134 3.66 -7.82 -0.14
N GLN A 135 3.27 -7.05 -1.15
CA GLN A 135 1.93 -6.48 -1.32
C GLN A 135 1.43 -5.59 -0.14
N GLN A 136 2.33 -5.15 0.72
CA GLN A 136 2.00 -4.23 1.82
C GLN A 136 1.79 -2.81 1.29
N GLY A 137 0.68 -2.18 1.69
CA GLY A 137 0.48 -0.75 1.52
C GLY A 137 1.33 0.06 2.51
N PHE A 138 1.86 1.19 2.06
CA PHE A 138 2.65 2.12 2.87
C PHE A 138 2.47 3.56 2.40
N PHE A 139 2.62 4.49 3.30
CA PHE A 139 2.53 5.91 2.99
C PHE A 139 3.91 6.52 2.74
N VAL A 140 3.93 7.45 1.79
CA VAL A 140 5.02 8.41 1.55
C VAL A 140 4.44 9.82 1.55
N LYS A 141 5.26 10.82 1.82
CA LYS A 141 4.83 12.21 1.82
C LYS A 141 5.51 12.99 0.70
N ALA A 142 4.72 13.51 -0.22
CA ALA A 142 5.18 14.48 -1.20
C ALA A 142 5.39 15.84 -0.54
N ASN A 143 6.49 16.54 -0.88
CA ASN A 143 6.90 17.79 -0.28
C ASN A 143 7.08 18.93 -1.30
N GLY A 144 6.76 18.69 -2.56
CA GLY A 144 6.88 19.67 -3.64
C GLY A 144 5.94 19.39 -4.80
N ALA A 145 5.99 20.23 -5.82
CA ALA A 145 5.20 20.09 -7.04
C ALA A 145 5.68 18.91 -7.89
N SER A 146 4.75 18.28 -8.63
CA SER A 146 5.04 17.14 -9.50
C SER A 146 5.85 16.03 -8.82
N PRO A 147 5.36 15.50 -7.68
CA PRO A 147 6.07 14.45 -6.98
C PRO A 147 6.13 13.17 -7.79
N SER A 148 7.24 12.45 -7.68
CA SER A 148 7.36 11.13 -8.27
C SER A 148 8.23 10.21 -7.41
N ILE A 149 7.93 8.93 -7.46
CA ILE A 149 8.71 7.88 -6.83
C ILE A 149 8.81 6.68 -7.77
N THR A 150 9.98 6.08 -7.85
CA THR A 150 10.15 4.79 -8.51
C THR A 150 10.42 3.73 -7.43
N ILE A 151 9.58 2.69 -7.41
CA ILE A 151 9.76 1.49 -6.60
C ILE A 151 10.63 0.54 -7.42
N PRO A 152 11.92 0.40 -7.12
CA PRO A 152 12.82 -0.30 -8.00
C PRO A 152 12.77 -1.82 -7.78
N ALA A 153 12.91 -2.56 -8.86
CA ALA A 153 12.92 -4.03 -8.80
C ALA A 153 14.13 -4.59 -8.05
N ASP A 154 15.21 -3.85 -7.96
CA ASP A 154 16.43 -4.21 -7.23
C ASP A 154 16.34 -3.95 -5.71
N ALA A 155 15.30 -3.26 -5.24
CA ALA A 155 15.00 -3.15 -3.81
C ALA A 155 14.37 -4.42 -3.21
N ARG A 156 14.06 -5.43 -4.03
CA ARG A 156 13.50 -6.70 -3.56
C ARG A 156 14.50 -7.44 -2.68
N VAL A 157 14.00 -7.93 -1.55
CA VAL A 157 14.82 -8.69 -0.59
C VAL A 157 14.15 -10.01 -0.25
N HIS A 158 14.97 -11.02 0.02
CA HIS A 158 14.51 -12.30 0.54
C HIS A 158 14.26 -12.17 2.04
N ASN A 159 13.03 -11.91 2.43
CA ASN A 159 12.67 -11.67 3.82
C ASN A 159 11.29 -12.26 4.13
N SER A 160 11.16 -12.88 5.29
CA SER A 160 9.92 -13.50 5.77
C SER A 160 9.09 -12.57 6.67
N GLN A 161 9.31 -11.26 6.62
CA GLN A 161 8.53 -10.30 7.39
C GLN A 161 7.05 -10.43 7.06
N SER A 162 6.24 -10.73 8.07
CA SER A 162 4.80 -10.79 7.95
C SER A 162 4.20 -9.38 7.81
N PHE A 163 2.98 -9.30 7.28
CA PHE A 163 2.22 -8.05 7.27
C PHE A 163 2.20 -7.40 8.65
N TYR A 164 2.39 -6.08 8.71
CA TYR A 164 2.42 -5.33 9.96
C TYR A 164 1.06 -5.21 10.63
N LYS A 165 -0.03 -5.30 9.88
CA LYS A 165 -1.39 -5.37 10.43
C LYS A 165 -1.69 -6.82 10.80
N ASN A 166 -1.26 -7.23 11.99
CA ASN A 166 -1.52 -8.57 12.51
C ASN A 166 -2.86 -8.61 13.25
N SER A 167 -3.55 -9.76 13.07
CA SER A 167 -4.74 -10.24 13.77
C SER A 167 -6.08 -9.60 13.42
N VAL A 168 -6.45 -9.74 12.16
CA VAL A 168 -7.80 -10.25 11.91
C VAL A 168 -7.60 -11.71 11.50
N PRO A 169 -8.28 -12.71 12.10
CA PRO A 169 -8.06 -14.13 11.82
C PRO A 169 -8.51 -14.58 10.43
N ASN A 170 -8.44 -13.74 9.42
CA ASN A 170 -8.82 -14.03 8.03
C ASN A 170 -8.08 -13.10 7.04
N VAL A 171 -6.79 -12.88 7.25
CA VAL A 171 -5.99 -12.13 6.28
C VAL A 171 -5.48 -13.11 5.23
N LEU A 172 -5.71 -12.74 3.97
CA LEU A 172 -5.16 -13.36 2.79
C LEU A 172 -3.66 -13.63 2.96
N ARG A 173 -3.27 -14.90 2.96
CA ARG A 173 -1.92 -15.34 2.67
C ARG A 173 -1.93 -15.80 1.23
N LEU A 174 -1.26 -15.08 0.36
CA LEU A 174 -0.89 -15.57 -0.96
C LEU A 174 0.36 -16.43 -0.86
#